data_c43c408f1fd31370c94dd5ecb9e7f423
#
_entry.id   c43c408f1fd31370c94dd5ecb9e7f423
#
_cell.length_a   1.000
_cell.length_b   1.000
_cell.length_c   1.000
_cell.angle_alpha   90.00
_cell.angle_beta   90.00
_cell.angle_gamma   90.00
#
_symmetry.space_group_name_H-M   'P 1'
#
loop_
_entity.id
_entity.type
_entity.pdbx_description
1 polymer ?
#
loop_
_entity_poly.entity_id
_entity_poly.type
_entity_poly.pdbx_seq_one_letter_code
_entity_poly.pdbx_strand_id
1 'polypeptide(L)'
;MRFDGFYGNAGLKERLSAAFSGGRVSHCFLLCGPDGSGKHTLARILAAAMQCTGCGETPCGVCPACRKALSGQHPDVIYVNDPDHKQIAVDVIRRMRADVFIRPNEGRRKIYILEQDMGEAAQNALLKILEEPPAYGAFLILAPNAEKMLATIRSRCAELPLSPLSAAEALPVLQRRFPDKPDGALRAALLHAGGYLGQAAERLESGQPEHVDAFANALCARDTLSMLSVLLPLEKCKRDQLMEILEQWRTLLADALAAKSGLPAQTAQSAAVSRCRAGAELLAMVQSLQKAIQYLNGNVGAGPVIGWLTTVLR
;
A
#
# COMPACT_ATOMS: atom_id res chain seq x y z
N MET A 1 11.59 -21.49 -7.25
CA MET A 1 10.91 -20.38 -7.94
C MET A 1 11.67 -19.08 -7.69
N ARG A 2 11.81 -18.21 -8.70
CA ARG A 2 12.49 -16.91 -8.56
C ARG A 2 11.52 -15.82 -8.16
N PHE A 3 11.98 -14.91 -7.27
CA PHE A 3 11.17 -13.82 -6.73
C PHE A 3 11.91 -12.47 -6.85
N ASP A 4 12.46 -12.21 -8.04
CA ASP A 4 13.23 -11.00 -8.29
C ASP A 4 12.37 -9.74 -8.02
N GLY A 5 12.87 -8.84 -7.17
CA GLY A 5 12.16 -7.63 -6.78
C GLY A 5 11.06 -7.81 -5.71
N PHE A 6 10.79 -9.03 -5.25
CA PHE A 6 9.89 -9.29 -4.12
C PHE A 6 10.70 -9.74 -2.90
N TYR A 7 10.65 -8.97 -1.84
CA TYR A 7 11.50 -9.12 -0.65
C TYR A 7 10.72 -9.69 0.54
N GLY A 8 11.44 -10.28 1.51
CA GLY A 8 10.86 -10.91 2.68
C GLY A 8 9.92 -12.06 2.38
N ASN A 9 8.96 -12.33 3.28
CA ASN A 9 7.91 -13.33 3.14
C ASN A 9 8.44 -14.76 2.83
N ALA A 10 9.49 -15.20 3.53
CA ALA A 10 10.21 -16.45 3.25
C ALA A 10 9.28 -17.67 3.20
N GLY A 11 8.42 -17.87 4.21
CA GLY A 11 7.48 -18.99 4.24
C GLY A 11 6.45 -18.96 3.09
N LEU A 12 6.06 -17.77 2.62
CA LEU A 12 5.20 -17.63 1.44
C LEU A 12 5.94 -18.07 0.16
N LYS A 13 7.19 -17.65 0.01
CA LYS A 13 8.05 -18.04 -1.12
C LYS A 13 8.28 -19.56 -1.17
N GLU A 14 8.53 -20.17 -0.04
CA GLU A 14 8.70 -21.63 0.08
C GLU A 14 7.44 -22.38 -0.36
N ARG A 15 6.26 -21.99 0.16
CA ARG A 15 4.98 -22.59 -0.23
C ARG A 15 4.70 -22.47 -1.71
N LEU A 16 4.92 -21.26 -2.29
CA LEU A 16 4.75 -21.03 -3.73
C LEU A 16 5.74 -21.86 -4.54
N SER A 17 7.02 -21.89 -4.13
CA SER A 17 8.04 -22.71 -4.81
C SER A 17 7.67 -24.19 -4.82
N ALA A 18 7.20 -24.74 -3.71
CA ALA A 18 6.74 -26.13 -3.61
C ALA A 18 5.51 -26.40 -4.51
N ALA A 19 4.54 -25.47 -4.54
CA ALA A 19 3.34 -25.60 -5.38
C ALA A 19 3.68 -25.64 -6.88
N PHE A 20 4.55 -24.71 -7.32
CA PHE A 20 4.98 -24.65 -8.73
C PHE A 20 5.84 -25.85 -9.13
N SER A 21 6.78 -26.27 -8.28
CA SER A 21 7.63 -27.46 -8.55
C SER A 21 6.81 -28.75 -8.56
N GLY A 22 5.78 -28.85 -7.72
CA GLY A 22 4.88 -30.00 -7.66
C GLY A 22 3.76 -29.99 -8.71
N GLY A 23 3.69 -28.98 -9.58
CA GLY A 23 2.65 -28.85 -10.61
C GLY A 23 1.23 -28.60 -10.05
N ARG A 24 1.09 -28.32 -8.76
CA ARG A 24 -0.20 -28.11 -8.07
C ARG A 24 -0.46 -26.61 -7.86
N VAL A 25 -0.46 -25.85 -8.96
CA VAL A 25 -0.70 -24.40 -8.94
C VAL A 25 -2.19 -24.13 -8.94
N SER A 26 -2.67 -23.42 -7.92
CA SER A 26 -4.07 -22.99 -7.83
C SER A 26 -4.46 -22.15 -9.06
N HIS A 27 -5.72 -22.25 -9.46
CA HIS A 27 -6.29 -21.37 -10.49
C HIS A 27 -6.67 -19.99 -9.95
N CYS A 28 -6.81 -19.84 -8.63
CA CYS A 28 -7.10 -18.57 -7.99
C CYS A 28 -6.18 -18.31 -6.80
N PHE A 29 -5.59 -17.11 -6.76
CA PHE A 29 -4.82 -16.60 -5.63
C PHE A 29 -5.43 -15.29 -5.14
N LEU A 30 -5.56 -15.15 -3.82
CA LEU A 30 -5.96 -13.93 -3.14
C LEU A 30 -4.75 -13.33 -2.42
N LEU A 31 -4.17 -12.27 -2.99
CA LEU A 31 -3.02 -11.56 -2.45
C LEU A 31 -3.50 -10.46 -1.50
N CYS A 32 -3.24 -10.63 -0.21
CA CYS A 32 -3.73 -9.75 0.84
C CYS A 32 -2.60 -8.93 1.46
N GLY A 33 -2.80 -7.64 1.59
CA GLY A 33 -1.88 -6.72 2.24
C GLY A 33 -2.19 -5.26 1.89
N PRO A 34 -1.76 -4.30 2.70
CA PRO A 34 -1.97 -2.88 2.40
C PRO A 34 -1.23 -2.44 1.13
N ASP A 35 -1.49 -1.22 0.70
CA ASP A 35 -0.77 -0.66 -0.44
C ASP A 35 0.73 -0.61 -0.13
N GLY A 36 1.56 -0.77 -1.14
CA GLY A 36 3.01 -0.86 -0.96
C GLY A 36 3.54 -2.16 -0.33
N SER A 37 2.68 -3.16 -0.04
CA SER A 37 3.10 -4.48 0.49
C SER A 37 3.78 -5.38 -0.56
N GLY A 38 3.74 -5.01 -1.85
CA GLY A 38 4.32 -5.79 -2.94
C GLY A 38 3.34 -6.72 -3.65
N LYS A 39 2.00 -6.57 -3.44
CA LYS A 39 0.95 -7.35 -4.11
C LYS A 39 1.12 -7.39 -5.63
N HIS A 40 1.28 -6.22 -6.25
CA HIS A 40 1.45 -6.10 -7.70
C HIS A 40 2.73 -6.78 -8.20
N THR A 41 3.83 -6.66 -7.46
CA THR A 41 5.09 -7.33 -7.77
C THR A 41 4.92 -8.84 -7.74
N LEU A 42 4.31 -9.36 -6.67
CA LEU A 42 4.06 -10.79 -6.54
C LEU A 42 3.09 -11.30 -7.61
N ALA A 43 2.03 -10.55 -7.94
CA ALA A 43 1.09 -10.91 -9.00
C ALA A 43 1.79 -11.04 -10.37
N ARG A 44 2.67 -10.09 -10.72
CA ARG A 44 3.47 -10.18 -11.96
C ARG A 44 4.41 -11.38 -11.97
N ILE A 45 5.05 -11.69 -10.84
CA ILE A 45 5.93 -12.87 -10.70
C ILE A 45 5.12 -14.16 -10.89
N LEU A 46 3.92 -14.26 -10.27
CA LEU A 46 3.04 -15.41 -10.41
C LEU A 46 2.55 -15.55 -11.87
N ALA A 47 2.13 -14.46 -12.49
CA ALA A 47 1.73 -14.46 -13.89
C ALA A 47 2.88 -14.90 -14.81
N ALA A 48 4.09 -14.37 -14.62
CA ALA A 48 5.27 -14.78 -15.38
C ALA A 48 5.62 -16.25 -15.15
N ALA A 49 5.47 -16.76 -13.92
CA ALA A 49 5.72 -18.16 -13.61
C ALA A 49 4.72 -19.09 -14.31
N MET A 50 3.42 -18.70 -14.34
CA MET A 50 2.38 -19.46 -15.04
C MET A 50 2.53 -19.46 -16.55
N GLN A 51 3.13 -18.42 -17.14
CA GLN A 51 3.39 -18.30 -18.58
C GLN A 51 4.77 -18.82 -18.99
N CYS A 52 5.65 -19.15 -18.04
CA CYS A 52 7.01 -19.50 -18.31
C CYS A 52 7.12 -20.73 -19.22
N THR A 53 7.89 -20.61 -20.31
CA THR A 53 8.19 -21.69 -21.26
C THR A 53 9.62 -22.21 -21.11
N GLY A 54 10.42 -21.61 -20.22
CA GLY A 54 11.81 -22.02 -19.98
C GLY A 54 11.92 -23.29 -19.15
N CYS A 55 13.09 -23.93 -19.21
CA CYS A 55 13.45 -25.09 -18.38
C CYS A 55 14.15 -24.59 -17.11
N GLY A 56 13.84 -25.19 -15.96
CA GLY A 56 14.48 -24.90 -14.67
C GLY A 56 13.62 -24.04 -13.75
N GLU A 57 14.22 -23.07 -13.08
CA GLU A 57 13.48 -22.21 -12.13
C GLU A 57 12.47 -21.31 -12.83
N THR A 58 11.28 -21.24 -12.25
CA THR A 58 10.15 -20.42 -12.76
C THR A 58 9.90 -19.23 -11.86
N PRO A 59 9.61 -18.02 -12.39
CA PRO A 59 9.82 -17.63 -13.80
C PRO A 59 11.32 -17.60 -14.16
N CYS A 60 11.68 -17.99 -15.36
CA CYS A 60 13.10 -17.97 -15.78
C CYS A 60 13.63 -16.53 -16.03
N GLY A 61 12.73 -15.57 -16.27
CA GLY A 61 13.05 -14.16 -16.52
C GLY A 61 13.60 -13.85 -17.91
N VAL A 62 13.99 -14.87 -18.69
CA VAL A 62 14.66 -14.70 -20.00
C VAL A 62 13.80 -15.08 -21.20
N CYS A 63 12.85 -16.02 -21.06
CA CYS A 63 11.98 -16.38 -22.17
C CYS A 63 11.02 -15.24 -22.54
N PRO A 64 10.56 -15.17 -23.81
CA PRO A 64 9.67 -14.09 -24.26
C PRO A 64 8.42 -13.94 -23.39
N ALA A 65 7.79 -15.05 -22.99
CA ALA A 65 6.59 -15.04 -22.14
C ALA A 65 6.87 -14.40 -20.78
N CYS A 66 7.99 -14.76 -20.11
CA CYS A 66 8.36 -14.14 -18.82
C CYS A 66 8.64 -12.64 -18.98
N ARG A 67 9.38 -12.23 -20.02
CA ARG A 67 9.69 -10.80 -20.24
C ARG A 67 8.42 -9.98 -20.45
N LYS A 68 7.50 -10.46 -21.31
CA LYS A 68 6.21 -9.81 -21.55
C LYS A 68 5.37 -9.74 -20.28
N ALA A 69 5.27 -10.83 -19.49
CA ALA A 69 4.47 -10.85 -18.28
C ALA A 69 5.05 -9.95 -17.18
N LEU A 70 6.38 -9.93 -17.00
CA LEU A 70 7.04 -9.06 -16.01
C LEU A 70 6.95 -7.57 -16.39
N SER A 71 6.96 -7.25 -17.71
CA SER A 71 6.78 -5.87 -18.18
C SER A 71 5.30 -5.43 -18.27
N GLY A 72 4.35 -6.33 -17.97
CA GLY A 72 2.91 -6.03 -18.08
C GLY A 72 2.38 -6.00 -19.52
N GLN A 73 3.10 -6.56 -20.49
CA GLN A 73 2.77 -6.50 -21.94
C GLN A 73 2.35 -7.86 -22.53
N HIS A 74 2.10 -8.86 -21.69
CA HIS A 74 1.68 -10.17 -22.20
C HIS A 74 0.19 -10.15 -22.56
N PRO A 75 -0.21 -10.52 -23.81
CA PRO A 75 -1.60 -10.42 -24.27
C PRO A 75 -2.59 -11.28 -23.46
N ASP A 76 -2.12 -12.38 -22.87
CA ASP A 76 -2.93 -13.27 -22.04
C ASP A 76 -2.78 -13.00 -20.52
N VAL A 77 -2.18 -11.87 -20.13
CA VAL A 77 -2.17 -11.34 -18.76
C VAL A 77 -2.97 -10.04 -18.76
N ILE A 78 -4.20 -10.11 -18.31
CA ILE A 78 -5.19 -9.05 -18.41
C ILE A 78 -5.35 -8.38 -17.04
N TYR A 79 -5.06 -7.09 -17.00
CA TYR A 79 -5.29 -6.26 -15.82
C TYR A 79 -6.74 -5.78 -15.82
N VAL A 80 -7.48 -6.17 -14.78
CA VAL A 80 -8.89 -5.81 -14.62
C VAL A 80 -8.97 -4.67 -13.63
N ASN A 81 -9.28 -3.48 -14.15
CA ASN A 81 -9.50 -2.26 -13.39
C ASN A 81 -10.67 -1.48 -13.97
N ASP A 82 -11.19 -0.53 -13.21
CA ASP A 82 -12.26 0.38 -13.58
C ASP A 82 -11.82 1.80 -13.22
N PRO A 83 -11.18 2.52 -14.17
CA PRO A 83 -10.61 3.84 -13.89
C PRO A 83 -11.66 4.91 -13.55
N ASP A 84 -12.92 4.70 -13.96
CA ASP A 84 -14.01 5.64 -13.74
C ASP A 84 -14.63 5.50 -12.33
N HIS A 85 -14.35 4.40 -11.63
CA HIS A 85 -14.91 4.08 -10.33
C HIS A 85 -13.85 3.69 -9.30
N LYS A 86 -14.15 3.92 -8.02
CA LYS A 86 -13.29 3.47 -6.91
C LYS A 86 -13.24 1.94 -6.74
N GLN A 87 -14.24 1.24 -7.23
CA GLN A 87 -14.39 -0.21 -7.16
C GLN A 87 -14.74 -0.75 -8.54
N ILE A 88 -14.32 -1.98 -8.84
CA ILE A 88 -14.66 -2.64 -10.08
C ILE A 88 -16.18 -2.82 -10.19
N ALA A 89 -16.77 -2.25 -11.22
CA ALA A 89 -18.19 -2.39 -11.50
C ALA A 89 -18.55 -3.84 -11.91
N VAL A 90 -19.78 -4.26 -11.60
CA VAL A 90 -20.29 -5.61 -11.92
C VAL A 90 -20.18 -5.95 -13.41
N ASP A 91 -20.39 -4.96 -14.27
CA ASP A 91 -20.35 -5.16 -15.72
C ASP A 91 -18.93 -5.41 -16.25
N VAL A 92 -17.89 -4.90 -15.58
CA VAL A 92 -16.49 -5.24 -15.87
C VAL A 92 -16.26 -6.72 -15.60
N ILE A 93 -16.73 -7.22 -14.45
CA ILE A 93 -16.62 -8.65 -14.08
C ILE A 93 -17.43 -9.52 -15.05
N ARG A 94 -18.61 -9.08 -15.47
CA ARG A 94 -19.42 -9.81 -16.47
C ARG A 94 -18.71 -9.92 -17.83
N ARG A 95 -18.09 -8.84 -18.28
CA ARG A 95 -17.27 -8.84 -19.52
C ARG A 95 -16.06 -9.77 -19.39
N MET A 96 -15.34 -9.70 -18.28
CA MET A 96 -14.24 -10.62 -17.99
C MET A 96 -14.69 -12.08 -17.99
N ARG A 97 -15.87 -12.38 -17.41
CA ARG A 97 -16.46 -13.72 -17.41
C ARG A 97 -16.80 -14.24 -18.81
N ALA A 98 -17.24 -13.38 -19.71
CA ALA A 98 -17.46 -13.76 -21.11
C ALA A 98 -16.14 -14.01 -21.84
N ASP A 99 -15.14 -13.19 -21.57
CA ASP A 99 -13.82 -13.25 -22.22
C ASP A 99 -13.00 -14.48 -21.77
N VAL A 100 -13.17 -14.95 -20.55
CA VAL A 100 -12.34 -16.07 -20.00
C VAL A 100 -12.53 -17.38 -20.77
N PHE A 101 -13.66 -17.60 -21.43
CA PHE A 101 -13.90 -18.80 -22.25
C PHE A 101 -13.23 -18.74 -23.63
N ILE A 102 -12.69 -17.61 -24.02
CA ILE A 102 -11.84 -17.47 -25.20
C ILE A 102 -10.44 -17.98 -24.86
N ARG A 103 -9.91 -18.91 -25.65
CA ARG A 103 -8.58 -19.49 -25.42
C ARG A 103 -7.50 -18.42 -25.41
N PRO A 104 -6.37 -18.67 -24.69
CA PRO A 104 -5.20 -17.79 -24.72
C PRO A 104 -4.69 -17.61 -26.18
N ASN A 105 -4.10 -16.43 -26.44
CA ASN A 105 -3.54 -16.09 -27.76
C ASN A 105 -2.21 -16.81 -27.99
N GLU A 106 -1.25 -16.63 -27.10
CA GLU A 106 0.11 -17.16 -27.23
C GLU A 106 0.58 -17.91 -25.98
N GLY A 107 -0.06 -17.64 -24.83
CA GLY A 107 0.31 -18.19 -23.53
C GLY A 107 -0.29 -19.55 -23.24
N ARG A 108 0.21 -20.19 -22.17
CA ARG A 108 -0.36 -21.43 -21.64
C ARG A 108 -1.63 -21.21 -20.85
N ARG A 109 -1.77 -20.00 -20.25
CA ARG A 109 -2.89 -19.62 -19.40
C ARG A 109 -3.41 -18.24 -19.76
N LYS A 110 -4.68 -18.00 -19.52
CA LYS A 110 -5.32 -16.69 -19.56
C LYS A 110 -5.45 -16.21 -18.12
N ILE A 111 -4.73 -15.17 -17.77
CA ILE A 111 -4.54 -14.73 -16.38
C ILE A 111 -5.20 -13.36 -16.21
N TYR A 112 -6.07 -13.24 -15.21
CA TYR A 112 -6.72 -12.00 -14.85
C TYR A 112 -6.18 -11.50 -13.51
N ILE A 113 -5.66 -10.28 -13.50
CA ILE A 113 -5.18 -9.59 -12.30
C ILE A 113 -6.20 -8.52 -11.96
N LEU A 114 -6.95 -8.73 -10.86
CA LEU A 114 -7.95 -7.79 -10.36
C LEU A 114 -7.27 -6.87 -9.35
N GLU A 115 -7.06 -5.60 -9.74
CA GLU A 115 -6.21 -4.66 -9.00
C GLU A 115 -6.96 -3.76 -8.03
N GLN A 116 -8.29 -3.65 -8.18
CA GLN A 116 -9.13 -2.78 -7.35
C GLN A 116 -10.06 -3.58 -6.45
N ASP A 117 -10.53 -2.93 -5.40
CA ASP A 117 -11.58 -3.44 -4.53
C ASP A 117 -12.86 -3.74 -5.34
N MET A 118 -13.62 -4.71 -4.87
CA MET A 118 -14.89 -5.12 -5.48
C MET A 118 -16.02 -5.01 -4.45
N GLY A 119 -17.12 -4.38 -4.84
CA GLY A 119 -18.36 -4.42 -4.07
C GLY A 119 -18.96 -5.84 -4.06
N GLU A 120 -19.89 -6.10 -3.14
CA GLU A 120 -20.48 -7.43 -2.95
C GLU A 120 -21.12 -8.00 -4.24
N ALA A 121 -21.79 -7.16 -5.03
CA ALA A 121 -22.41 -7.56 -6.30
C ALA A 121 -21.37 -8.03 -7.34
N ALA A 122 -20.20 -7.36 -7.41
CA ALA A 122 -19.10 -7.74 -8.30
C ALA A 122 -18.45 -9.04 -7.82
N GLN A 123 -18.26 -9.19 -6.52
CA GLN A 123 -17.74 -10.41 -5.90
C GLN A 123 -18.66 -11.61 -6.18
N ASN A 124 -19.98 -11.45 -6.03
CA ASN A 124 -20.96 -12.50 -6.36
C ASN A 124 -20.95 -12.88 -7.85
N ALA A 125 -20.76 -11.91 -8.74
CA ALA A 125 -20.63 -12.19 -10.17
C ALA A 125 -19.37 -13.00 -10.52
N LEU A 126 -18.30 -12.86 -9.71
CA LEU A 126 -17.05 -13.58 -9.88
C LEU A 126 -17.15 -15.06 -9.45
N LEU A 127 -18.01 -15.39 -8.47
CA LEU A 127 -18.10 -16.75 -7.90
C LEU A 127 -18.27 -17.83 -8.96
N LYS A 128 -19.16 -17.61 -9.93
CA LYS A 128 -19.47 -18.62 -10.97
C LYS A 128 -18.24 -19.06 -11.77
N ILE A 129 -17.32 -18.12 -12.03
CA ILE A 129 -16.12 -18.45 -12.80
C ILE A 129 -15.02 -19.04 -11.91
N LEU A 130 -15.02 -18.73 -10.61
CA LEU A 130 -14.10 -19.35 -9.67
C LEU A 130 -14.49 -20.79 -9.32
N GLU A 131 -15.76 -21.14 -9.43
CA GLU A 131 -16.26 -22.51 -9.22
C GLU A 131 -15.89 -23.43 -10.38
N GLU A 132 -16.09 -22.98 -11.61
CA GLU A 132 -15.86 -23.78 -12.81
C GLU A 132 -15.01 -22.99 -13.84
N PRO A 133 -13.73 -22.71 -13.53
CA PRO A 133 -12.85 -22.02 -14.46
C PRO A 133 -12.45 -22.94 -15.60
N PRO A 134 -12.24 -22.43 -16.82
CA PRO A 134 -11.61 -23.20 -17.88
C PRO A 134 -10.19 -23.61 -17.44
N ALA A 135 -9.72 -24.77 -17.88
CA ALA A 135 -8.44 -25.34 -17.43
C ALA A 135 -7.22 -24.42 -17.61
N TYR A 136 -7.31 -23.48 -18.55
CA TYR A 136 -6.29 -22.46 -18.82
C TYR A 136 -6.53 -21.15 -18.07
N GLY A 137 -7.64 -20.96 -17.40
CA GLY A 137 -7.98 -19.75 -16.65
C GLY A 137 -7.20 -19.64 -15.33
N ALA A 138 -6.76 -18.45 -14.98
CA ALA A 138 -6.18 -18.15 -13.68
C ALA A 138 -6.54 -16.74 -13.21
N PHE A 139 -6.72 -16.56 -11.90
CA PHE A 139 -7.17 -15.31 -11.29
C PHE A 139 -6.23 -14.91 -10.15
N LEU A 140 -5.76 -13.68 -10.19
CA LEU A 140 -4.95 -13.06 -9.14
C LEU A 140 -5.73 -11.87 -8.60
N ILE A 141 -6.30 -12.02 -7.41
CA ILE A 141 -7.13 -10.99 -6.78
C ILE A 141 -6.26 -10.25 -5.76
N LEU A 142 -6.16 -8.92 -5.90
CA LEU A 142 -5.42 -8.07 -4.98
C LEU A 142 -6.41 -7.42 -4.01
N ALA A 143 -6.23 -7.66 -2.72
CA ALA A 143 -7.09 -7.08 -1.69
C ALA A 143 -6.26 -6.42 -0.57
N PRO A 144 -6.76 -5.35 0.07
CA PRO A 144 -6.08 -4.76 1.22
C PRO A 144 -6.00 -5.72 2.42
N ASN A 145 -7.06 -6.50 2.62
CA ASN A 145 -7.13 -7.60 3.59
C ASN A 145 -8.11 -8.67 3.10
N ALA A 146 -8.03 -9.87 3.67
CA ALA A 146 -8.93 -10.98 3.31
C ALA A 146 -10.37 -10.75 3.77
N GLU A 147 -10.60 -9.97 4.82
CA GLU A 147 -11.92 -9.75 5.41
C GLU A 147 -12.86 -8.94 4.52
N LYS A 148 -12.29 -8.13 3.59
CA LYS A 148 -13.07 -7.41 2.58
C LYS A 148 -13.66 -8.34 1.51
N MET A 149 -13.21 -9.58 1.45
CA MET A 149 -13.67 -10.57 0.48
C MET A 149 -14.69 -11.51 1.11
N LEU A 150 -15.73 -11.84 0.34
CA LEU A 150 -16.74 -12.81 0.76
C LEU A 150 -16.09 -14.15 1.11
N ALA A 151 -16.56 -14.80 2.16
CA ALA A 151 -16.07 -16.11 2.60
C ALA A 151 -16.16 -17.16 1.47
N THR A 152 -17.14 -17.04 0.60
CA THR A 152 -17.34 -17.89 -0.59
C THR A 152 -16.24 -17.71 -1.66
N ILE A 153 -15.65 -16.52 -1.81
CA ILE A 153 -14.46 -16.31 -2.65
C ILE A 153 -13.22 -16.86 -1.97
N ARG A 154 -13.04 -16.54 -0.69
CA ARG A 154 -11.87 -16.98 0.10
C ARG A 154 -11.72 -18.48 0.11
N SER A 155 -12.81 -19.23 0.23
CA SER A 155 -12.79 -20.71 0.22
C SER A 155 -12.33 -21.32 -1.12
N ARG A 156 -12.35 -20.54 -2.22
CA ARG A 156 -11.97 -20.98 -3.58
C ARG A 156 -10.60 -20.47 -4.03
N CYS A 157 -10.00 -19.59 -3.25
CA CYS A 157 -8.70 -18.98 -3.54
C CYS A 157 -7.62 -19.48 -2.58
N ALA A 158 -6.41 -19.63 -3.07
CA ALA A 158 -5.25 -19.77 -2.19
C ALA A 158 -4.91 -18.40 -1.61
N GLU A 159 -5.11 -18.21 -0.31
CA GLU A 159 -4.79 -16.96 0.37
C GLU A 159 -3.27 -16.80 0.55
N LEU A 160 -2.78 -15.63 0.11
CA LEU A 160 -1.38 -15.21 0.19
C LEU A 160 -1.28 -13.91 1.00
N PRO A 161 -1.28 -13.97 2.34
CA PRO A 161 -1.09 -12.80 3.16
C PRO A 161 0.36 -12.31 3.05
N LEU A 162 0.53 -11.02 2.75
CA LEU A 162 1.83 -10.37 2.68
C LEU A 162 2.14 -9.69 4.01
N SER A 163 3.23 -10.11 4.63
CA SER A 163 3.69 -9.58 5.91
C SER A 163 4.64 -8.39 5.72
N PRO A 164 4.69 -7.46 6.67
CA PRO A 164 5.69 -6.40 6.67
C PRO A 164 7.10 -6.98 6.75
N LEU A 165 8.08 -6.27 6.20
CA LEU A 165 9.48 -6.63 6.27
C LEU A 165 10.08 -6.18 7.60
N SER A 166 11.04 -6.96 8.10
CA SER A 166 11.92 -6.50 9.16
C SER A 166 12.85 -5.38 8.67
N ALA A 167 13.36 -4.57 9.60
CA ALA A 167 14.32 -3.54 9.24
C ALA A 167 15.61 -4.13 8.59
N ALA A 168 16.02 -5.32 9.02
CA ALA A 168 17.18 -6.02 8.45
C ALA A 168 16.97 -6.40 6.98
N GLU A 169 15.75 -6.74 6.57
CA GLU A 169 15.43 -7.10 5.19
C GLU A 169 15.19 -5.86 4.31
N ALA A 170 14.53 -4.82 4.85
CA ALA A 170 14.10 -3.67 4.09
C ALA A 170 15.20 -2.62 3.87
N LEU A 171 16.03 -2.34 4.89
CA LEU A 171 17.05 -1.28 4.81
C LEU A 171 18.06 -1.47 3.66
N PRO A 172 18.63 -2.67 3.42
CA PRO A 172 19.55 -2.84 2.29
C PRO A 172 18.91 -2.57 0.92
N VAL A 173 17.60 -2.78 0.82
CA VAL A 173 16.84 -2.51 -0.42
C VAL A 173 16.63 -1.01 -0.58
N LEU A 174 16.23 -0.32 0.50
CA LEU A 174 16.05 1.14 0.51
C LEU A 174 17.37 1.87 0.26
N GLN A 175 18.47 1.45 0.87
CA GLN A 175 19.80 2.02 0.65
C GLN A 175 20.25 1.93 -0.81
N ARG A 176 19.99 0.80 -1.49
CA ARG A 176 20.27 0.65 -2.93
C ARG A 176 19.40 1.54 -3.81
N ARG A 177 18.13 1.76 -3.42
CA ARG A 177 17.19 2.58 -4.18
C ARG A 177 17.39 4.07 -3.94
N PHE A 178 17.82 4.45 -2.73
CA PHE A 178 17.99 5.83 -2.28
C PHE A 178 19.38 6.04 -1.65
N PRO A 179 20.47 5.96 -2.45
CA PRO A 179 21.83 6.04 -1.94
C PRO A 179 22.16 7.41 -1.30
N ASP A 180 21.45 8.46 -1.73
CA ASP A 180 21.66 9.83 -1.27
C ASP A 180 20.92 10.15 0.05
N LYS A 181 20.07 9.26 0.55
CA LYS A 181 19.31 9.48 1.78
C LYS A 181 20.07 8.90 3.00
N PRO A 182 20.15 9.64 4.10
CA PRO A 182 20.81 9.14 5.32
C PRO A 182 20.04 7.97 5.93
N ASP A 183 20.76 7.05 6.57
CA ASP A 183 20.19 5.83 7.22
C ASP A 183 19.05 6.16 8.19
N GLY A 184 19.13 7.25 8.92
CA GLY A 184 18.07 7.71 9.82
C GLY A 184 16.76 7.96 9.08
N ALA A 185 16.80 8.63 7.92
CA ALA A 185 15.61 8.89 7.11
C ALA A 185 15.02 7.60 6.53
N LEU A 186 15.86 6.65 6.12
CA LEU A 186 15.41 5.34 5.61
C LEU A 186 14.70 4.54 6.70
N ARG A 187 15.25 4.50 7.92
CA ARG A 187 14.65 3.84 9.09
C ARG A 187 13.34 4.49 9.49
N ALA A 188 13.28 5.82 9.53
CA ALA A 188 12.07 6.56 9.82
C ALA A 188 10.96 6.26 8.81
N ALA A 189 11.25 6.35 7.51
CA ALA A 189 10.30 6.04 6.46
C ALA A 189 9.76 4.61 6.56
N LEU A 190 10.63 3.63 6.87
CA LEU A 190 10.23 2.23 7.05
C LEU A 190 9.35 2.04 8.29
N LEU A 191 9.68 2.69 9.40
CA LEU A 191 8.89 2.63 10.64
C LEU A 191 7.48 3.19 10.41
N HIS A 192 7.38 4.38 9.79
CA HIS A 192 6.11 5.01 9.46
C HIS A 192 5.29 4.24 8.43
N ALA A 193 5.96 3.48 7.57
CA ALA A 193 5.32 2.57 6.61
C ALA A 193 4.93 1.21 7.23
N GLY A 194 5.09 1.02 8.56
CA GLY A 194 4.78 -0.24 9.21
C GLY A 194 5.55 -1.44 8.65
N GLY A 195 6.74 -1.23 8.08
CA GLY A 195 7.56 -2.28 7.45
C GLY A 195 7.23 -2.57 5.98
N TYR A 196 6.31 -1.83 5.35
CA TYR A 196 5.96 -2.02 3.94
C TYR A 196 6.86 -1.19 3.02
N LEU A 197 7.66 -1.89 2.22
CA LEU A 197 8.73 -1.30 1.42
C LEU A 197 8.22 -0.28 0.39
N GLY A 198 7.09 -0.55 -0.25
CA GLY A 198 6.49 0.36 -1.24
C GLY A 198 6.05 1.68 -0.63
N GLN A 199 5.39 1.65 0.53
CA GLN A 199 5.01 2.87 1.25
C GLN A 199 6.23 3.66 1.75
N ALA A 200 7.26 2.96 2.23
CA ALA A 200 8.51 3.60 2.63
C ALA A 200 9.19 4.28 1.44
N ALA A 201 9.22 3.63 0.28
CA ALA A 201 9.79 4.18 -0.94
C ALA A 201 9.00 5.40 -1.44
N GLU A 202 7.68 5.33 -1.46
CA GLU A 202 6.82 6.46 -1.84
C GLU A 202 7.04 7.68 -0.96
N ARG A 203 7.16 7.49 0.37
CA ARG A 203 7.50 8.58 1.31
C ARG A 203 8.88 9.19 1.06
N LEU A 204 9.84 8.38 0.64
CA LEU A 204 11.20 8.85 0.34
C LEU A 204 11.27 9.58 -1.01
N GLU A 205 10.44 9.20 -1.98
CA GLU A 205 10.32 9.83 -3.30
C GLU A 205 9.55 11.15 -3.24
N SER A 206 8.41 11.17 -2.58
CA SER A 206 7.58 12.37 -2.44
C SER A 206 8.19 13.44 -1.53
N GLY A 207 9.19 13.07 -0.73
CA GLY A 207 9.74 13.94 0.30
C GLY A 207 8.76 14.10 1.47
N GLN A 208 9.06 15.03 2.38
CA GLN A 208 8.05 15.45 3.35
C GLN A 208 7.01 16.31 2.64
N PRO A 209 5.72 16.06 2.87
CA PRO A 209 4.68 16.90 2.29
C PRO A 209 4.84 18.36 2.72
N GLU A 210 4.67 19.27 1.79
CA GLU A 210 4.82 20.73 2.01
C GLU A 210 4.03 21.23 3.25
N HIS A 211 2.88 20.64 3.53
CA HIS A 211 2.08 20.97 4.70
C HIS A 211 2.72 20.53 6.04
N VAL A 212 3.61 19.53 6.06
CA VAL A 212 4.35 19.13 7.27
C VAL A 212 5.45 20.16 7.55
N ASP A 213 6.15 20.63 6.52
CA ASP A 213 7.15 21.68 6.65
C ASP A 213 6.51 23.01 7.07
N ALA A 214 5.38 23.38 6.46
CA ALA A 214 4.62 24.56 6.82
C ALA A 214 4.17 24.51 8.29
N PHE A 215 3.66 23.37 8.75
CA PHE A 215 3.24 23.16 10.13
C PHE A 215 4.43 23.23 11.12
N ALA A 216 5.55 22.57 10.81
CA ALA A 216 6.75 22.62 11.65
C ALA A 216 7.28 24.05 11.78
N ASN A 217 7.31 24.81 10.66
CA ASN A 217 7.73 26.21 10.66
C ASN A 217 6.78 27.10 11.48
N ALA A 218 5.47 26.92 11.36
CA ALA A 218 4.48 27.62 12.16
C ALA A 218 4.61 27.35 13.66
N LEU A 219 4.90 26.09 14.05
CA LEU A 219 5.19 25.72 15.43
C LEU A 219 6.45 26.41 15.95
N CYS A 220 7.50 26.51 15.15
CA CYS A 220 8.75 27.16 15.52
C CYS A 220 8.62 28.69 15.58
N ALA A 221 7.81 29.29 14.73
CA ALA A 221 7.56 30.75 14.72
C ALA A 221 6.82 31.23 15.99
N ARG A 222 6.05 30.36 16.63
CA ARG A 222 5.27 30.66 17.85
C ARG A 222 4.30 31.84 17.72
N ASP A 223 3.83 32.09 16.52
CA ASP A 223 2.86 33.14 16.28
C ASP A 223 1.53 32.60 15.73
N THR A 224 0.45 33.23 16.12
CA THR A 224 -0.91 32.80 15.75
C THR A 224 -1.19 32.95 14.27
N LEU A 225 -0.59 33.90 13.57
CA LEU A 225 -0.84 34.16 12.16
C LEU A 225 -0.24 33.03 11.29
N SER A 226 1.00 32.61 11.61
CA SER A 226 1.63 31.48 10.93
C SER A 226 0.83 30.20 11.09
N MET A 227 0.30 29.94 12.30
CA MET A 227 -0.55 28.74 12.54
C MET A 227 -1.89 28.85 11.79
N LEU A 228 -2.53 30.01 11.78
CA LEU A 228 -3.77 30.24 11.03
C LEU A 228 -3.56 30.06 9.51
N SER A 229 -2.44 30.55 8.97
CA SER A 229 -2.13 30.42 7.53
C SER A 229 -2.03 28.95 7.09
N VAL A 230 -1.62 28.05 7.99
CA VAL A 230 -1.54 26.61 7.74
C VAL A 230 -2.89 25.91 7.93
N LEU A 231 -3.69 26.32 8.93
CA LEU A 231 -4.94 25.65 9.28
C LEU A 231 -6.11 26.07 8.38
N LEU A 232 -6.28 27.37 8.06
CA LEU A 232 -7.43 27.86 7.30
C LEU A 232 -7.64 27.21 5.92
N PRO A 233 -6.60 26.98 5.10
CA PRO A 233 -6.80 26.31 3.82
C PRO A 233 -7.40 24.90 3.95
N LEU A 234 -7.19 24.23 5.09
CA LEU A 234 -7.63 22.84 5.34
C LEU A 234 -9.14 22.74 5.59
N GLU A 235 -9.85 23.85 5.87
CA GLU A 235 -11.31 23.83 6.01
C GLU A 235 -12.04 23.32 4.76
N LYS A 236 -11.44 23.51 3.58
CA LYS A 236 -11.99 23.09 2.28
C LYS A 236 -11.54 21.69 1.86
N CYS A 237 -10.67 21.04 2.63
CA CYS A 237 -10.17 19.71 2.31
C CYS A 237 -11.27 18.65 2.49
N LYS A 238 -11.20 17.60 1.66
CA LYS A 238 -12.01 16.40 1.87
C LYS A 238 -11.58 15.74 3.18
N ARG A 239 -12.55 15.13 3.86
CA ARG A 239 -12.36 14.48 5.16
C ARG A 239 -11.17 13.52 5.18
N ASP A 240 -11.07 12.63 4.18
CA ASP A 240 -10.01 11.62 4.10
C ASP A 240 -8.62 12.28 3.99
N GLN A 241 -8.51 13.32 3.17
CA GLN A 241 -7.28 14.12 3.03
C GLN A 241 -6.91 14.85 4.32
N LEU A 242 -7.89 15.45 4.99
CA LEU A 242 -7.66 16.12 6.27
C LEU A 242 -7.18 15.13 7.34
N MET A 243 -7.78 13.94 7.42
CA MET A 243 -7.34 12.90 8.35
C MET A 243 -5.88 12.51 8.11
N GLU A 244 -5.48 12.32 6.85
CA GLU A 244 -4.09 11.99 6.50
C GLU A 244 -3.12 13.09 6.93
N ILE A 245 -3.46 14.35 6.69
CA ILE A 245 -2.66 15.52 7.10
C ILE A 245 -2.49 15.55 8.63
N LEU A 246 -3.57 15.40 9.38
CA LEU A 246 -3.53 15.43 10.84
C LEU A 246 -2.74 14.25 11.43
N GLU A 247 -2.79 13.07 10.83
CA GLU A 247 -1.97 11.91 11.22
C GLU A 247 -0.47 12.18 10.99
N GLN A 248 -0.11 12.82 9.89
CA GLN A 248 1.26 13.19 9.61
C GLN A 248 1.79 14.24 10.60
N TRP A 249 0.98 15.23 10.95
CA TRP A 249 1.31 16.22 11.97
C TRP A 249 1.44 15.60 13.36
N ARG A 250 0.54 14.68 13.71
CA ARG A 250 0.62 13.93 14.97
C ARG A 250 1.92 13.13 15.05
N THR A 251 2.32 12.51 13.96
CA THR A 251 3.57 11.76 13.86
C THR A 251 4.79 12.66 14.05
N LEU A 252 4.81 13.84 13.40
CA LEU A 252 5.88 14.83 13.58
C LEU A 252 6.03 15.27 15.05
N LEU A 253 4.90 15.54 15.73
CA LEU A 253 4.90 15.95 17.14
C LEU A 253 5.31 14.81 18.07
N ALA A 254 4.90 13.57 17.80
CA ALA A 254 5.33 12.40 18.57
C ALA A 254 6.84 12.17 18.46
N ASP A 255 7.41 12.32 17.27
CA ASP A 255 8.84 12.27 17.02
C ASP A 255 9.58 13.39 17.78
N ALA A 256 9.07 14.62 17.73
CA ALA A 256 9.65 15.76 18.45
C ALA A 256 9.60 15.53 19.97
N LEU A 257 8.55 14.94 20.50
CA LEU A 257 8.40 14.57 21.92
C LEU A 257 9.38 13.46 22.30
N ALA A 258 9.54 12.43 21.46
CA ALA A 258 10.52 11.36 21.67
C ALA A 258 11.96 11.91 21.68
N ALA A 259 12.28 12.86 20.80
CA ALA A 259 13.58 13.54 20.78
C ALA A 259 13.82 14.35 22.07
N LYS A 260 12.77 14.93 22.67
CA LYS A 260 12.84 15.59 23.97
C LYS A 260 13.18 14.64 25.11
N SER A 261 12.78 13.37 24.98
CA SER A 261 13.04 12.30 25.95
C SER A 261 14.42 11.60 25.74
N GLY A 262 15.28 12.14 24.85
CA GLY A 262 16.64 11.63 24.62
C GLY A 262 16.76 10.61 23.48
N LEU A 263 15.68 10.32 22.75
CA LEU A 263 15.76 9.51 21.54
C LEU A 263 16.23 10.35 20.34
N PRO A 264 16.87 9.78 19.32
CA PRO A 264 17.28 10.53 18.15
C PRO A 264 16.03 11.01 17.37
N ALA A 265 16.01 12.30 17.01
CA ALA A 265 14.97 12.84 16.13
C ALA A 265 15.02 12.16 14.76
N GLN A 266 13.87 11.76 14.25
CA GLN A 266 13.75 11.02 12.99
C GLN A 266 13.88 11.95 11.77
N THR A 267 13.50 13.22 11.91
CA THR A 267 13.52 14.22 10.84
C THR A 267 14.13 15.53 11.31
N ALA A 268 14.62 16.36 10.36
CA ALA A 268 15.12 17.69 10.66
C ALA A 268 14.04 18.59 11.29
N GLN A 269 12.79 18.44 10.85
CA GLN A 269 11.63 19.17 11.35
C GLN A 269 11.29 18.78 12.79
N SER A 270 11.24 17.48 13.11
CA SER A 270 11.01 17.03 14.49
C SER A 270 12.13 17.49 15.45
N ALA A 271 13.38 17.49 14.97
CA ALA A 271 14.51 18.06 15.73
C ALA A 271 14.35 19.56 15.96
N ALA A 272 13.89 20.33 14.97
CA ALA A 272 13.62 21.76 15.09
C ALA A 272 12.49 22.03 16.08
N VAL A 273 11.36 21.34 15.93
CA VAL A 273 10.19 21.47 16.81
C VAL A 273 10.52 21.06 18.23
N SER A 274 11.29 19.99 18.44
CA SER A 274 11.75 19.55 19.76
C SER A 274 12.58 20.62 20.47
N ARG A 275 13.38 21.39 19.75
CA ARG A 275 14.15 22.52 20.33
C ARG A 275 13.27 23.72 20.66
N CYS A 276 12.25 23.99 19.84
CA CYS A 276 11.41 25.20 19.93
C CYS A 276 10.26 25.08 20.94
N ARG A 277 9.77 23.87 21.27
CA ARG A 277 8.60 23.65 22.11
C ARG A 277 8.93 22.84 23.36
N ALA A 278 8.20 23.07 24.48
CA ALA A 278 8.33 22.29 25.69
C ALA A 278 7.66 20.92 25.55
N GLY A 279 8.14 19.89 26.28
CA GLY A 279 7.58 18.55 26.21
C GLY A 279 6.09 18.47 26.58
N ALA A 280 5.66 19.26 27.58
CA ALA A 280 4.26 19.36 27.98
C ALA A 280 3.38 19.96 26.87
N GLU A 281 3.87 20.98 26.15
CA GLU A 281 3.17 21.58 25.00
C GLU A 281 3.02 20.56 23.86
N LEU A 282 4.11 19.84 23.54
CA LEU A 282 4.08 18.81 22.48
C LEU A 282 3.10 17.69 22.81
N LEU A 283 3.06 17.24 24.08
CA LEU A 283 2.11 16.20 24.51
C LEU A 283 0.66 16.68 24.39
N ALA A 284 0.35 17.91 24.80
CA ALA A 284 -0.98 18.50 24.67
C ALA A 284 -1.40 18.62 23.20
N MET A 285 -0.47 19.02 22.31
CA MET A 285 -0.73 19.11 20.86
C MET A 285 -0.98 17.73 20.24
N VAL A 286 -0.22 16.70 20.60
CA VAL A 286 -0.44 15.31 20.15
C VAL A 286 -1.84 14.84 20.54
N GLN A 287 -2.24 15.06 21.80
CA GLN A 287 -3.58 14.71 22.28
C GLN A 287 -4.68 15.46 21.54
N SER A 288 -4.46 16.73 21.24
CA SER A 288 -5.41 17.56 20.50
C SER A 288 -5.59 17.06 19.06
N LEU A 289 -4.50 16.74 18.35
CA LEU A 289 -4.58 16.15 17.02
C LEU A 289 -5.29 14.80 17.03
N GLN A 290 -5.00 13.97 18.04
CA GLN A 290 -5.69 12.68 18.18
C GLN A 290 -7.19 12.84 18.39
N LYS A 291 -7.61 13.83 19.18
CA LYS A 291 -9.01 14.17 19.38
C LYS A 291 -9.68 14.71 18.11
N ALA A 292 -8.96 15.53 17.34
CA ALA A 292 -9.43 16.00 16.03
C ALA A 292 -9.71 14.85 15.07
N ILE A 293 -8.81 13.87 15.00
CA ILE A 293 -8.95 12.65 14.18
C ILE A 293 -10.16 11.83 14.65
N GLN A 294 -10.37 11.71 15.96
CA GLN A 294 -11.56 11.04 16.51
C GLN A 294 -12.86 11.74 16.11
N TYR A 295 -12.89 13.08 16.12
CA TYR A 295 -14.07 13.85 15.67
C TYR A 295 -14.36 13.63 14.18
N LEU A 296 -13.34 13.63 13.34
CA LEU A 296 -13.49 13.30 11.92
C LEU A 296 -14.01 11.86 11.73
N ASN A 297 -13.54 10.90 12.50
CA ASN A 297 -14.05 9.52 12.47
C ASN A 297 -15.51 9.43 12.94
N GLY A 298 -15.93 10.32 13.85
CA GLY A 298 -17.30 10.47 14.32
C GLY A 298 -18.22 11.30 13.40
N ASN A 299 -17.84 11.48 12.10
CA ASN A 299 -18.60 12.26 11.12
C ASN A 299 -18.73 13.77 11.37
N VAL A 300 -17.87 14.36 12.18
CA VAL A 300 -17.81 15.83 12.32
C VAL A 300 -17.16 16.41 11.04
N GLY A 301 -17.69 17.48 10.50
CA GLY A 301 -17.16 18.15 9.30
C GLY A 301 -15.78 18.78 9.53
N ALA A 302 -15.02 19.01 8.43
CA ALA A 302 -13.67 19.60 8.49
C ALA A 302 -13.66 21.00 9.14
N GLY A 303 -14.59 21.89 8.76
CA GLY A 303 -14.64 23.27 9.27
C GLY A 303 -14.67 23.38 10.80
N PRO A 304 -15.65 22.75 11.52
CA PRO A 304 -15.67 22.72 12.97
C PRO A 304 -14.41 22.17 13.62
N VAL A 305 -13.80 21.13 13.04
CA VAL A 305 -12.56 20.53 13.56
C VAL A 305 -11.39 21.51 13.43
N ILE A 306 -11.23 22.14 12.26
CA ILE A 306 -10.19 23.15 12.04
C ILE A 306 -10.43 24.36 12.95
N GLY A 307 -11.66 24.86 13.05
CA GLY A 307 -11.99 25.96 13.97
C GLY A 307 -11.61 25.65 15.42
N TRP A 308 -11.83 24.43 15.87
CA TRP A 308 -11.39 23.99 17.19
C TRP A 308 -9.85 23.92 17.29
N LEU A 309 -9.17 23.37 16.29
CA LEU A 309 -7.69 23.28 16.28
C LEU A 309 -7.03 24.67 16.32
N THR A 310 -7.62 25.69 15.72
CA THR A 310 -7.10 27.08 15.80
C THR A 310 -7.09 27.64 17.23
N THR A 311 -7.92 27.12 18.11
CA THR A 311 -7.96 27.54 19.52
C THR A 311 -6.98 26.78 20.41
N VAL A 312 -6.61 25.56 20.04
CA VAL A 312 -5.85 24.62 20.89
C VAL A 312 -4.37 24.54 20.48
N LEU A 313 -4.04 24.76 19.21
CA LEU A 313 -2.64 24.72 18.68
C LEU A 313 -1.95 26.09 18.69
N ARG A 314 -2.27 26.95 19.61
CA ARG A 314 -1.65 28.28 19.76
C ARG A 314 -0.29 28.25 20.42
#